data_dceb637215f024084ac14311f6c8dfd8
#
_entry.id   dceb637215f024084ac14311f6c8dfd8
#
_cell.length_a   1.000
_cell.length_b   1.000
_cell.length_c   1.000
_cell.angle_alpha   90.00
_cell.angle_beta   90.00
_cell.angle_gamma   90.00
#
_symmetry.space_group_name_H-M   'P 1'
#
loop_
_entity.id
_entity.type
_entity.pdbx_description
1 polymer ?
#
loop_
_entity_poly.entity_id
_entity_poly.type
_entity_poly.pdbx_seq_one_letter_code
_entity_poly.pdbx_strand_id
1 'polypeptide(L)'
;AVAHPQHALHQLQRALTFQDLESQLQVVIRDSGSLQPRDRGWLGAEQRWTVGSLATAASFVSSGLGFAWLPRHLISRELAEQTLKPLPLESGGLRTPRFSLYTSKEKTLGPATHILIELIKTYDAMALDVPFPAAPETA
;
A
#
# COMPACT_ATOMS: atom_id res chain seq x y z
N ALA A 1 -3.23 4.74 0.45
CA ALA A 1 -3.16 5.60 -0.74
C ALA A 1 -2.35 6.84 -0.43
N VAL A 2 -1.38 7.17 -1.27
CA VAL A 2 -0.46 8.32 -1.08
C VAL A 2 -0.22 9.06 -2.39
N ALA A 3 0.08 10.35 -2.28
CA ALA A 3 0.54 11.19 -3.37
C ALA A 3 1.58 12.21 -2.83
N HIS A 4 2.27 12.90 -3.75
CA HIS A 4 3.13 14.03 -3.38
C HIS A 4 2.30 15.14 -2.73
N PRO A 5 2.78 15.87 -1.72
CA PRO A 5 2.00 16.91 -1.03
C PRO A 5 1.41 18.00 -1.93
N GLN A 6 2.10 18.31 -3.04
CA GLN A 6 1.63 19.30 -4.03
C GLN A 6 0.71 18.70 -5.12
N HIS A 7 0.35 17.42 -5.01
CA HIS A 7 -0.54 16.79 -5.98
C HIS A 7 -1.93 17.43 -5.96
N ALA A 8 -2.57 17.51 -7.14
CA ALA A 8 -3.89 18.14 -7.30
C ALA A 8 -4.96 17.58 -6.35
N LEU A 9 -4.92 16.29 -6.03
CA LEU A 9 -5.85 15.66 -5.09
C LEU A 9 -5.80 16.29 -3.69
N HIS A 10 -4.63 16.75 -3.23
CA HIS A 10 -4.50 17.44 -1.93
C HIS A 10 -5.03 18.87 -1.98
N GLN A 11 -5.13 19.49 -3.15
CA GLN A 11 -5.63 20.86 -3.31
C GLN A 11 -7.16 20.95 -3.17
N LEU A 12 -7.86 19.81 -3.26
CA LEU A 12 -9.32 19.77 -3.12
C LEU A 12 -9.81 20.09 -1.70
N GLN A 13 -8.94 19.97 -0.69
CA GLN A 13 -9.21 20.32 0.71
C GLN A 13 -10.50 19.73 1.29
N ARG A 14 -10.88 18.54 0.84
CA ARG A 14 -12.03 17.77 1.29
C ARG A 14 -11.72 16.28 1.27
N ALA A 15 -12.58 15.49 1.84
CA ALA A 15 -12.52 14.04 1.67
C ALA A 15 -12.69 13.67 0.18
N LEU A 16 -11.89 12.72 -0.28
CA LEU A 16 -11.84 12.29 -1.67
C LEU A 16 -12.69 11.05 -1.88
N THR A 17 -13.35 11.00 -3.01
CA THR A 17 -14.05 9.82 -3.51
C THR A 17 -13.19 9.08 -4.54
N PHE A 18 -13.56 7.86 -4.91
CA PHE A 18 -12.90 7.15 -6.02
C PHE A 18 -13.06 7.88 -7.36
N GLN A 19 -14.14 8.61 -7.55
CA GLN A 19 -14.36 9.42 -8.75
C GLN A 19 -13.29 10.52 -8.92
N ASP A 20 -12.83 11.12 -7.82
CA ASP A 20 -11.74 12.11 -7.88
C ASP A 20 -10.43 11.50 -8.35
N LEU A 21 -10.24 10.19 -8.16
CA LEU A 21 -9.04 9.48 -8.58
C LEU A 21 -9.08 9.07 -10.06
N GLU A 22 -10.23 8.98 -10.69
CA GLU A 22 -10.39 8.44 -12.05
C GLU A 22 -9.60 9.23 -13.09
N SER A 23 -9.60 10.55 -13.00
CA SER A 23 -8.88 11.44 -13.91
C SER A 23 -7.39 11.59 -13.59
N GLN A 24 -6.90 10.98 -12.53
CA GLN A 24 -5.52 11.12 -12.08
C GLN A 24 -4.68 9.90 -12.47
N LEU A 25 -3.38 10.12 -12.70
CA LEU A 25 -2.46 9.04 -13.02
C LEU A 25 -2.28 8.11 -11.81
N GLN A 26 -2.63 6.85 -11.97
CA GLN A 26 -2.38 5.80 -10.99
C GLN A 26 -1.10 5.03 -11.32
N VAL A 27 -0.17 4.97 -10.37
CA VAL A 27 1.00 4.10 -10.46
C VAL A 27 0.65 2.74 -9.85
N VAL A 28 0.72 1.69 -10.64
CA VAL A 28 0.34 0.32 -10.27
C VAL A 28 1.57 -0.57 -10.28
N ILE A 29 1.71 -1.41 -9.26
CA ILE A 29 2.79 -2.40 -9.19
C ILE A 29 2.34 -3.67 -9.90
N ARG A 30 3.19 -4.16 -10.82
CA ARG A 30 2.94 -5.42 -11.54
C ARG A 30 2.83 -6.58 -10.56
N ASP A 31 1.79 -7.39 -10.70
CA ASP A 31 1.72 -8.67 -10.01
C ASP A 31 2.84 -9.59 -10.56
N SER A 32 3.63 -10.15 -9.64
CA SER A 32 4.69 -11.10 -9.97
C SER A 32 4.18 -12.54 -10.11
N GLY A 33 2.88 -12.78 -9.94
CA GLY A 33 2.27 -14.09 -10.08
C GLY A 33 2.38 -14.63 -11.51
N SER A 34 2.96 -15.83 -11.68
CA SER A 34 3.21 -16.44 -12.99
C SER A 34 1.99 -17.13 -13.60
N LEU A 35 1.01 -17.53 -12.79
CA LEU A 35 -0.09 -18.40 -13.26
C LEU A 35 -1.33 -17.63 -13.72
N GLN A 36 -1.64 -16.52 -13.14
CA GLN A 36 -2.68 -15.58 -13.56
C GLN A 36 -2.37 -14.20 -12.95
N PRO A 37 -1.90 -13.21 -13.72
CA PRO A 37 -1.78 -11.86 -13.24
C PRO A 37 -3.17 -11.39 -12.78
N ARG A 38 -3.35 -11.22 -11.50
CA ARG A 38 -4.57 -10.65 -10.93
C ARG A 38 -4.26 -9.24 -10.51
N ASP A 39 -4.82 -8.31 -11.25
CA ASP A 39 -4.84 -6.93 -10.84
C ASP A 39 -5.59 -6.85 -9.51
N ARG A 40 -4.88 -6.55 -8.44
CA ARG A 40 -5.44 -6.45 -7.10
C ARG A 40 -5.64 -4.99 -6.74
N GLY A 41 -6.84 -4.67 -6.31
CA GLY A 41 -7.18 -3.37 -5.80
C GLY A 41 -8.10 -2.58 -6.71
N TRP A 42 -8.28 -1.30 -6.41
CA TRP A 42 -9.00 -0.39 -7.28
C TRP A 42 -8.11 0.01 -8.46
N LEU A 43 -8.63 -0.13 -9.67
CA LEU A 43 -7.95 0.14 -10.92
C LEU A 43 -8.83 1.00 -11.85
N GLY A 44 -9.63 1.87 -11.25
CA GLY A 44 -10.58 2.71 -11.98
C GLY A 44 -9.98 3.95 -12.64
N ALA A 45 -8.68 4.24 -12.41
CA ALA A 45 -8.05 5.39 -13.06
C ALA A 45 -7.96 5.20 -14.59
N GLU A 46 -8.30 6.24 -15.33
CA GLU A 46 -8.22 6.26 -16.80
C GLU A 46 -6.79 6.11 -17.29
N GLN A 47 -5.84 6.68 -16.56
CA GLN A 47 -4.41 6.58 -16.86
C GLN A 47 -3.70 5.77 -15.77
N ARG A 48 -2.98 4.74 -16.20
CA ARG A 48 -2.23 3.85 -15.31
C ARG A 48 -0.83 3.59 -15.85
N TRP A 49 0.14 3.75 -14.99
CA TRP A 49 1.52 3.33 -15.26
C TRP A 49 1.85 2.11 -14.41
N THR A 50 2.19 1.01 -15.07
CA THR A 50 2.56 -0.24 -14.41
C THR A 50 4.07 -0.31 -14.26
N VAL A 51 4.54 -0.41 -13.02
CA VAL A 51 5.96 -0.52 -12.68
C VAL A 51 6.30 -1.88 -12.09
N GLY A 52 7.56 -2.28 -12.19
CA GLY A 52 8.03 -3.59 -11.76
C GLY A 52 8.36 -3.71 -10.28
N SER A 53 8.48 -2.61 -9.53
CA SER A 53 8.86 -2.63 -8.13
C SER A 53 8.17 -1.56 -7.31
N LEU A 54 8.02 -1.85 -6.01
CA LEU A 54 7.50 -0.90 -5.02
C LEU A 54 8.40 0.33 -4.87
N ALA A 55 9.72 0.16 -4.94
CA ALA A 55 10.67 1.27 -4.86
C ALA A 55 10.51 2.24 -6.04
N THR A 56 10.33 1.71 -7.26
CA THR A 56 10.05 2.52 -8.44
C THR A 56 8.73 3.27 -8.31
N ALA A 57 7.69 2.61 -7.80
CA ALA A 57 6.40 3.27 -7.54
C ALA A 57 6.54 4.41 -6.53
N ALA A 58 7.22 4.17 -5.42
CA ALA A 58 7.46 5.19 -4.39
C ALA A 58 8.23 6.40 -4.97
N SER A 59 9.30 6.14 -5.75
CA SER A 59 10.07 7.20 -6.41
C SER A 59 9.23 8.05 -7.36
N PHE A 60 8.38 7.41 -8.20
CA PHE A 60 7.51 8.13 -9.12
C PHE A 60 6.50 9.02 -8.38
N VAL A 61 5.85 8.48 -7.37
CA VAL A 61 4.85 9.23 -6.60
C VAL A 61 5.50 10.35 -5.79
N SER A 62 6.68 10.12 -5.20
CA SER A 62 7.45 11.16 -4.51
C SER A 62 7.95 12.28 -5.44
N SER A 63 8.11 11.98 -6.73
CA SER A 63 8.42 12.98 -7.76
C SER A 63 7.19 13.74 -8.28
N GLY A 64 6.01 13.49 -7.71
CA GLY A 64 4.77 14.17 -8.10
C GLY A 64 4.02 13.50 -9.26
N LEU A 65 4.45 12.32 -9.71
CA LEU A 65 3.84 11.59 -10.81
C LEU A 65 2.69 10.70 -10.32
N GLY A 66 1.54 11.30 -10.10
CA GLY A 66 0.32 10.60 -9.77
C GLY A 66 0.22 10.12 -8.31
N PHE A 67 -0.53 9.04 -8.10
CA PHE A 67 -0.79 8.46 -6.80
C PHE A 67 -0.67 6.92 -6.83
N ALA A 68 -0.47 6.30 -5.66
CA ALA A 68 -0.40 4.84 -5.52
C ALA A 68 -0.86 4.37 -4.15
N TRP A 69 -1.24 3.08 -4.05
CA TRP A 69 -1.32 2.37 -2.77
C TRP A 69 0.04 1.73 -2.49
N LEU A 70 0.71 2.21 -1.46
CA LEU A 70 2.04 1.73 -1.08
C LEU A 70 2.02 1.18 0.36
N PRO A 71 2.78 0.11 0.65
CA PRO A 71 2.92 -0.40 2.00
C PRO A 71 3.59 0.65 2.91
N ARG A 72 2.94 0.97 4.03
CA ARG A 72 3.40 2.02 4.94
C ARG A 72 4.85 1.83 5.42
N HIS A 73 5.23 0.60 5.73
CA HIS A 73 6.58 0.29 6.22
C HIS A 73 7.68 0.55 5.18
N LEU A 74 7.36 0.52 3.88
CA LEU A 74 8.31 0.80 2.81
C LEU A 74 8.46 2.28 2.48
N ILE A 75 7.51 3.10 2.91
CA ILE A 75 7.49 4.56 2.66
C ILE A 75 7.54 5.35 3.98
N SER A 76 7.99 4.73 5.06
CA SER A 76 8.03 5.36 6.38
C SER A 76 8.92 6.61 6.40
N ARG A 77 10.02 6.58 5.66
CA ARG A 77 10.92 7.71 5.48
C ARG A 77 10.24 8.85 4.73
N GLU A 78 9.64 8.58 3.59
CA GLU A 78 8.95 9.56 2.75
C GLU A 78 7.77 10.21 3.50
N LEU A 79 7.07 9.45 4.34
CA LEU A 79 6.03 10.00 5.21
C LEU A 79 6.61 10.90 6.29
N ALA A 80 7.74 10.54 6.91
CA ALA A 80 8.41 11.34 7.93
C ALA A 80 9.01 12.63 7.33
N GLU A 81 9.60 12.55 6.14
CA GLU A 81 10.17 13.67 5.39
C GLU A 81 9.08 14.51 4.67
N GLN A 82 7.81 14.09 4.76
CA GLN A 82 6.67 14.73 4.09
C GLN A 82 6.82 14.84 2.56
N THR A 83 7.58 13.97 1.93
CA THR A 83 7.66 13.85 0.47
C THR A 83 6.51 13.02 -0.10
N LEU A 84 5.86 12.21 0.74
CA LEU A 84 4.59 11.56 0.48
C LEU A 84 3.58 11.92 1.57
N LYS A 85 2.33 12.10 1.16
CA LYS A 85 1.22 12.39 2.07
C LYS A 85 0.05 11.44 1.79
N PRO A 86 -0.59 10.86 2.84
CA PRO A 86 -1.80 10.06 2.67
C PRO A 86 -2.92 10.88 2.02
N LEU A 87 -3.61 10.26 1.07
CA LEU A 87 -4.80 10.85 0.46
C LEU A 87 -6.00 10.70 1.42
N PRO A 88 -6.76 11.78 1.66
CA PRO A 88 -7.91 11.78 2.57
C PRO A 88 -9.13 11.14 1.90
N LEU A 89 -9.05 9.87 1.54
CA LEU A 89 -10.17 9.13 0.94
C LEU A 89 -11.24 8.83 2.00
N GLU A 90 -12.52 9.03 1.65
CA GLU A 90 -13.67 8.66 2.47
C GLU A 90 -13.67 7.17 2.82
N SER A 91 -13.23 6.33 1.88
CA SER A 91 -13.10 4.90 2.06
C SER A 91 -11.99 4.32 1.19
N GLY A 92 -11.43 3.18 1.59
CA GLY A 92 -10.44 2.45 0.78
C GLY A 92 -9.04 3.09 0.68
N GLY A 93 -8.80 4.22 1.35
CA GLY A 93 -7.49 4.85 1.42
C GLY A 93 -6.47 4.01 2.18
N LEU A 94 -6.92 3.34 3.24
CA LEU A 94 -6.16 2.34 3.98
C LEU A 94 -6.65 0.95 3.60
N ARG A 95 -5.71 0.07 3.32
CA ARG A 95 -5.97 -1.35 3.03
C ARG A 95 -5.08 -2.21 3.92
N THR A 96 -5.68 -3.16 4.60
CA THR A 96 -4.96 -4.15 5.39
C THR A 96 -5.07 -5.49 4.67
N PRO A 97 -4.06 -5.89 3.88
CA PRO A 97 -4.07 -7.17 3.20
C PRO A 97 -3.95 -8.30 4.22
N ARG A 98 -4.69 -9.38 3.97
CA ARG A 98 -4.51 -10.63 4.73
C ARG A 98 -3.41 -11.44 4.05
N PHE A 99 -2.41 -11.80 4.81
CA PHE A 99 -1.38 -12.75 4.39
C PHE A 99 -1.75 -14.15 4.90
N SER A 100 -1.42 -15.17 4.11
CA SER A 100 -1.62 -16.56 4.51
C SER A 100 -0.31 -17.32 4.35
N LEU A 101 0.05 -18.06 5.38
CA LEU A 101 1.19 -18.97 5.34
C LEU A 101 0.73 -20.33 4.87
N TYR A 102 1.31 -20.81 3.80
CA TYR A 102 1.02 -22.13 3.24
C TYR A 102 2.21 -23.06 3.47
N THR A 103 1.93 -24.27 3.93
CA THR A 103 2.91 -25.34 4.08
C THR A 103 2.50 -26.53 3.25
N SER A 104 3.47 -27.32 2.75
CA SER A 104 3.18 -28.56 2.06
C SER A 104 2.59 -29.59 3.02
N LYS A 105 1.50 -30.24 2.63
CA LYS A 105 0.92 -31.39 3.37
C LYS A 105 1.71 -32.69 3.18
N GLU A 106 2.46 -32.77 2.09
CA GLU A 106 3.17 -34.01 1.70
C GLU A 106 4.54 -34.15 2.35
N LYS A 107 5.07 -33.08 2.89
CA LYS A 107 6.41 -33.09 3.53
C LYS A 107 6.29 -32.84 5.03
N THR A 108 6.92 -33.73 5.81
CA THR A 108 7.11 -33.48 7.23
C THR A 108 7.96 -32.24 7.43
N LEU A 109 7.43 -31.26 8.14
CA LEU A 109 8.13 -30.02 8.41
C LEU A 109 9.29 -30.30 9.40
N GLY A 110 10.48 -29.85 9.04
CA GLY A 110 11.63 -29.92 9.93
C GLY A 110 11.51 -28.94 11.12
N PRO A 111 12.31 -29.16 12.19
CA PRO A 111 12.27 -28.32 13.40
C PRO A 111 12.47 -26.81 13.11
N ALA A 112 13.38 -26.46 12.23
CA ALA A 112 13.64 -25.07 11.84
C ALA A 112 12.40 -24.42 11.18
N THR A 113 11.66 -25.18 10.37
CA THR A 113 10.43 -24.68 9.73
C THR A 113 9.34 -24.40 10.77
N HIS A 114 9.20 -25.25 11.79
CA HIS A 114 8.27 -25.02 12.89
C HIS A 114 8.63 -23.73 13.65
N ILE A 115 9.89 -23.54 13.98
CA ILE A 115 10.37 -22.31 14.65
C ILE A 115 10.05 -21.08 13.82
N LEU A 116 10.31 -21.12 12.50
CA LEU A 116 10.03 -20.01 11.60
C LEU A 116 8.52 -19.69 11.55
N ILE A 117 7.66 -20.71 11.49
CA ILE A 117 6.20 -20.53 11.51
C ILE A 117 5.75 -19.81 12.79
N GLU A 118 6.25 -20.24 13.95
CA GLU A 118 5.90 -19.62 15.22
C GLU A 118 6.44 -18.18 15.34
N LEU A 119 7.63 -17.90 14.83
CA LEU A 119 8.17 -16.54 14.77
C LEU A 119 7.30 -15.64 13.90
N ILE A 120 6.87 -16.10 12.72
CA ILE A 120 5.98 -15.33 11.83
C ILE A 120 4.65 -15.02 12.52
N LYS A 121 4.03 -16.00 13.17
CA LYS A 121 2.77 -15.81 13.90
C LYS A 121 2.91 -14.79 15.05
N THR A 122 4.01 -14.90 15.80
CA THR A 122 4.28 -13.98 16.92
C THR A 122 4.54 -12.57 16.44
N TYR A 123 5.26 -12.41 15.33
CA TYR A 123 5.54 -11.09 14.74
C TYR A 123 4.27 -10.41 14.23
N ASP A 124 3.38 -11.14 13.58
CA ASP A 124 2.10 -10.60 13.09
C ASP A 124 1.23 -10.09 14.25
N ALA A 125 1.18 -10.84 15.37
CA ALA A 125 0.48 -10.42 16.57
C ALA A 125 1.05 -9.11 17.18
N MET A 126 2.37 -8.93 17.17
CA MET A 126 3.04 -7.71 17.65
C MET A 126 2.88 -6.51 16.71
N ALA A 127 2.79 -6.74 15.40
CA ALA A 127 2.66 -5.68 14.41
C ALA A 127 1.26 -5.03 14.41
N LEU A 128 0.25 -5.71 14.93
CA LEU A 128 -1.12 -5.19 15.04
C LEU A 128 -1.30 -4.19 16.19
N ASP A 129 -0.36 -4.13 17.12
CA ASP A 129 -0.44 -3.30 18.34
C ASP A 129 0.21 -1.90 18.18
N VAL A 130 0.66 -1.54 16.98
CA VAL A 130 1.17 -0.19 16.72
C VAL A 130 -0.02 0.73 16.44
N PRO A 131 -0.38 1.63 17.39
CA PRO A 131 -1.52 2.52 17.21
C PRO A 131 -1.32 3.41 15.99
N PHE A 132 -2.32 3.43 15.14
CA PHE A 132 -2.39 4.35 14.01
C PHE A 132 -2.51 5.77 14.59
N PRO A 133 -1.66 6.74 14.19
CA PRO A 133 -1.94 8.12 14.55
C PRO A 133 -3.31 8.47 13.97
N ALA A 134 -4.21 8.89 14.84
CA ALA A 134 -5.53 9.39 14.44
C ALA A 134 -5.36 10.46 13.36
N ALA A 135 -6.24 10.45 12.37
CA ALA A 135 -6.32 11.55 11.43
C ALA A 135 -6.49 12.86 12.22
N PRO A 136 -5.83 13.96 11.82
CA PRO A 136 -6.02 15.22 12.51
C PRO A 136 -7.52 15.55 12.47
N GLU A 137 -8.11 15.71 13.67
CA GLU A 137 -9.46 16.24 13.81
C GLU A 137 -9.46 17.62 13.15
N THR A 138 -10.26 17.75 12.11
CA THR A 138 -10.53 19.04 11.48
C THR A 138 -11.31 19.87 12.47
N ALA A 139 -10.68 20.90 13.02
CA ALA A 139 -11.34 21.98 13.73
C ALA A 139 -12.06 22.90 12.75
#